data_8acc37616e284e06b8a71ce211d7d3d8
#
_entry.id   8acc37616e284e06b8a71ce211d7d3d8
#
_cell.length_a   1.000
_cell.length_b   1.000
_cell.length_c   1.000
_cell.angle_alpha   90.00
_cell.angle_beta   90.00
_cell.angle_gamma   90.00
#
_symmetry.space_group_name_H-M   'P 1'
#
loop_
_entity.id
_entity.type
_entity.pdbx_description
1 polymer ?
#
loop_
_entity_poly.entity_id
_entity_poly.type
_entity_poly.pdbx_seq_one_letter_code
_entity_poly.pdbx_strand_id
1 'polypeptide(L)'
;GKTQKRLPLVKLGYKEQRALDALPDTIAGLEAEIETLREKFADPGLYSRDPKAFVRTSDRLAAAATELERAEESWFDLEARREALEEARAG
;
A
#
# COMPACT_ATOMS: atom_id res chain seq x y z
N GLY A 1 34.15 10.38 -1.78
CA GLY A 1 33.67 10.04 -1.70
C GLY A 1 33.14 9.94 -1.68
N LYS A 2 33.05 9.90 -1.97
CA LYS A 2 32.39 9.64 -2.02
C LYS A 2 31.63 9.41 -1.52
N THR A 3 31.49 9.57 -1.35
CA THR A 3 30.76 9.26 -0.87
C THR A 3 29.88 9.23 -0.62
N GLN A 4 29.45 9.27 -0.84
CA GLN A 4 28.53 9.13 -0.61
C GLN A 4 27.79 8.68 -0.42
N LYS A 5 28.13 8.49 -0.56
CA LYS A 5 27.56 7.74 -0.27
C LYS A 5 26.70 7.71 0.69
N ARG A 6 26.89 7.57 1.55
CA ARG A 6 25.86 7.67 2.40
C ARG A 6 24.84 8.52 1.80
N LEU A 7 23.68 8.10 1.79
CA LEU A 7 22.67 8.96 1.31
C LEU A 7 22.49 10.09 2.28
N PRO A 8 22.52 11.28 1.79
CA PRO A 8 22.23 12.39 2.67
C PRO A 8 20.79 12.33 3.15
N LEU A 9 20.55 12.86 4.32
CA LEU A 9 19.22 13.01 4.84
C LEU A 9 18.63 14.27 4.26
N VAL A 10 18.04 14.16 3.08
CA VAL A 10 17.44 15.28 2.42
C VAL A 10 15.94 15.27 2.64
N LYS A 11 15.31 16.41 2.47
CA LYS A 11 13.87 16.50 2.58
C LYS A 11 13.20 15.55 1.60
N LEU A 12 12.03 15.07 1.98
CA LEU A 12 11.21 14.35 1.02
C LEU A 12 10.84 15.32 -0.10
N GLY A 13 10.88 14.83 -1.34
CA GLY A 13 10.44 15.61 -2.47
C GLY A 13 8.94 15.81 -2.43
N TYR A 14 8.45 16.72 -3.26
CA TYR A 14 7.03 17.02 -3.30
C TYR A 14 6.18 15.78 -3.58
N LYS A 15 6.61 14.99 -4.58
CA LYS A 15 5.89 13.76 -4.93
C LYS A 15 5.90 12.76 -3.78
N GLU A 16 7.04 12.64 -3.11
CA GLU A 16 7.18 11.71 -2.01
C GLU A 16 6.31 12.11 -0.83
N GLN A 17 6.25 13.40 -0.54
CA GLN A 17 5.41 13.88 0.54
C GLN A 17 3.94 13.66 0.22
N ARG A 18 3.54 13.92 -1.02
CA ARG A 18 2.17 13.67 -1.45
C ARG A 18 1.81 12.20 -1.36
N ALA A 19 2.75 11.33 -1.76
CA ALA A 19 2.52 9.90 -1.68
C ALA A 19 2.35 9.46 -0.23
N LEU A 20 3.21 9.96 0.66
CA LEU A 20 3.11 9.63 2.08
C LEU A 20 1.77 10.08 2.66
N ASP A 21 1.33 11.28 2.28
CA ASP A 21 0.08 11.82 2.78
C ASP A 21 -1.14 11.02 2.29
N ALA A 22 -1.05 10.48 1.08
CA ALA A 22 -2.17 9.75 0.47
C ALA A 22 -2.22 8.27 0.85
N LEU A 23 -1.09 7.68 1.23
CA LEU A 23 -1.00 6.24 1.45
C LEU A 23 -1.94 5.71 2.53
N PRO A 24 -2.16 6.39 3.68
CA PRO A 24 -3.10 5.85 4.65
C PRO A 24 -4.50 5.64 4.09
N ASP A 25 -4.99 6.57 3.27
CA ASP A 25 -6.31 6.41 2.66
C ASP A 25 -6.31 5.30 1.62
N THR A 26 -5.22 5.18 0.84
CA THR A 26 -5.08 4.10 -0.13
C THR A 26 -5.11 2.75 0.57
N ILE A 27 -4.37 2.62 1.67
CA ILE A 27 -4.30 1.38 2.44
C ILE A 27 -5.69 1.05 3.01
N ALA A 28 -6.34 2.03 3.62
CA ALA A 28 -7.66 1.82 4.20
C ALA A 28 -8.68 1.41 3.13
N GLY A 29 -8.61 2.04 1.96
CA GLY A 29 -9.50 1.69 0.86
C GLY A 29 -9.29 0.27 0.37
N LEU A 30 -8.01 -0.15 0.25
CA LEU A 30 -7.70 -1.51 -0.19
C LEU A 30 -8.15 -2.53 0.85
N GLU A 31 -7.95 -2.24 2.14
CA GLU A 31 -8.40 -3.13 3.20
C GLU A 31 -9.91 -3.30 3.17
N ALA A 32 -10.65 -2.22 2.97
CA ALA A 32 -12.10 -2.27 2.89
C ALA A 32 -12.55 -3.06 1.65
N GLU A 33 -11.89 -2.85 0.52
CA GLU A 33 -12.22 -3.58 -0.70
C GLU A 33 -11.98 -5.08 -0.52
N ILE A 34 -10.84 -5.43 0.09
CA ILE A 34 -10.51 -6.84 0.33
C ILE A 34 -11.55 -7.49 1.22
N GLU A 35 -12.01 -6.79 2.26
CA GLU A 35 -13.05 -7.30 3.13
C GLU A 35 -14.33 -7.61 2.34
N THR A 36 -14.76 -6.68 1.50
CA THR A 36 -15.95 -6.83 0.68
C THR A 36 -15.80 -8.00 -0.30
N LEU A 37 -14.62 -8.13 -0.91
CA LEU A 37 -14.36 -9.21 -1.86
C LEU A 37 -14.35 -10.56 -1.17
N ARG A 38 -13.79 -10.64 0.04
CA ARG A 38 -13.79 -11.88 0.82
C ARG A 38 -15.20 -12.30 1.18
N GLU A 39 -16.07 -11.36 1.51
CA GLU A 39 -17.47 -11.66 1.81
C GLU A 39 -18.16 -12.26 0.60
N LYS A 40 -17.93 -11.67 -0.59
CA LYS A 40 -18.48 -12.21 -1.82
C LYS A 40 -17.95 -13.61 -2.10
N PHE A 41 -16.66 -13.80 -1.93
CA PHE A 41 -15.99 -15.05 -2.25
C PHE A 41 -16.39 -16.15 -1.29
N ALA A 42 -16.83 -15.79 -0.08
CA ALA A 42 -17.28 -16.76 0.92
C ALA A 42 -18.67 -17.32 0.62
N ASP A 43 -19.40 -16.74 -0.33
CA ASP A 43 -20.71 -17.25 -0.73
C ASP A 43 -20.53 -18.58 -1.46
N PRO A 44 -20.98 -19.71 -0.87
CA PRO A 44 -20.72 -21.01 -1.48
C PRO A 44 -21.45 -21.21 -2.80
N GLY A 45 -22.49 -20.41 -3.07
CA GLY A 45 -23.23 -20.52 -4.32
C GLY A 45 -22.73 -19.64 -5.44
N LEU A 46 -21.68 -18.85 -5.18
CA LEU A 46 -21.23 -17.86 -6.17
C LEU A 46 -20.76 -18.54 -7.46
N TYR A 47 -19.91 -19.55 -7.35
CA TYR A 47 -19.37 -20.21 -8.54
C TYR A 47 -20.48 -20.84 -9.38
N SER A 48 -21.44 -21.53 -8.74
CA SER A 48 -22.53 -22.18 -9.47
C SER A 48 -23.45 -21.17 -10.12
N ARG A 49 -23.71 -20.06 -9.43
CA ARG A 49 -24.69 -19.06 -9.88
C ARG A 49 -24.11 -18.15 -10.92
N ASP A 50 -22.82 -17.79 -10.76
CA ASP A 50 -22.17 -16.82 -11.64
C ASP A 50 -20.66 -17.10 -11.70
N PRO A 51 -20.24 -18.08 -12.52
CA PRO A 51 -18.84 -18.45 -12.61
C PRO A 51 -17.92 -17.31 -12.99
N LYS A 52 -18.40 -16.41 -13.86
CA LYS A 52 -17.58 -15.27 -14.26
C LYS A 52 -17.35 -14.30 -13.11
N ALA A 53 -18.37 -14.08 -12.31
CA ALA A 53 -18.22 -13.24 -11.12
C ALA A 53 -17.27 -13.87 -10.12
N PHE A 54 -17.32 -15.21 -10.00
CA PHE A 54 -16.36 -15.91 -9.13
C PHE A 54 -14.93 -15.64 -9.56
N VAL A 55 -14.64 -15.77 -10.87
CA VAL A 55 -13.30 -15.53 -11.40
C VAL A 55 -12.89 -14.07 -11.20
N ARG A 56 -13.80 -13.12 -11.52
CA ARG A 56 -13.48 -11.71 -11.35
C ARG A 56 -13.17 -11.36 -9.90
N THR A 57 -13.95 -11.92 -8.98
CA THR A 57 -13.75 -11.66 -7.54
C THR A 57 -12.42 -12.24 -7.08
N SER A 58 -12.10 -13.46 -7.52
CA SER A 58 -10.83 -14.10 -7.20
C SER A 58 -9.65 -13.29 -7.71
N ASP A 59 -9.72 -12.86 -8.98
CA ASP A 59 -8.64 -12.11 -9.60
C ASP A 59 -8.45 -10.76 -8.93
N ARG A 60 -9.57 -10.07 -8.64
CA ARG A 60 -9.46 -8.77 -7.98
C ARG A 60 -8.93 -8.91 -6.56
N LEU A 61 -9.36 -9.96 -5.85
CA LEU A 61 -8.87 -10.19 -4.49
C LEU A 61 -7.36 -10.36 -4.48
N ALA A 62 -6.82 -11.16 -5.42
CA ALA A 62 -5.38 -11.36 -5.51
C ALA A 62 -4.65 -10.06 -5.86
N ALA A 63 -5.20 -9.28 -6.80
CA ALA A 63 -4.59 -8.02 -7.20
C ALA A 63 -4.62 -7.01 -6.06
N ALA A 64 -5.74 -6.92 -5.36
CA ALA A 64 -5.87 -5.97 -4.25
C ALA A 64 -4.92 -6.31 -3.11
N ALA A 65 -4.73 -7.60 -2.84
CA ALA A 65 -3.77 -8.04 -1.81
C ALA A 65 -2.35 -7.59 -2.16
N THR A 66 -1.97 -7.73 -3.44
CA THR A 66 -0.65 -7.29 -3.89
C THR A 66 -0.52 -5.78 -3.81
N GLU A 67 -1.56 -5.06 -4.21
CA GLU A 67 -1.55 -3.59 -4.13
C GLU A 67 -1.42 -3.12 -2.69
N LEU A 68 -2.12 -3.79 -1.77
CA LEU A 68 -2.04 -3.44 -0.35
C LEU A 68 -0.63 -3.63 0.18
N GLU A 69 -0.02 -4.77 -0.15
CA GLU A 69 1.34 -5.07 0.29
C GLU A 69 2.31 -3.99 -0.20
N ARG A 70 2.19 -3.60 -1.47
CA ARG A 70 3.05 -2.57 -2.04
C ARG A 70 2.83 -1.21 -1.39
N ALA A 71 1.57 -0.88 -1.12
CA ALA A 71 1.24 0.38 -0.47
C ALA A 71 1.82 0.44 0.94
N GLU A 72 1.73 -0.67 1.66
CA GLU A 72 2.30 -0.75 3.01
C GLU A 72 3.81 -0.61 2.99
N GLU A 73 4.48 -1.27 2.04
CA GLU A 73 5.93 -1.15 1.89
C GLU A 73 6.34 0.28 1.60
N SER A 74 5.62 0.93 0.70
CA SER A 74 5.92 2.32 0.36
C SER A 74 5.72 3.23 1.57
N TRP A 75 4.67 2.99 2.32
CA TRP A 75 4.39 3.78 3.51
C TRP A 75 5.50 3.63 4.54
N PHE A 76 5.94 2.41 4.79
CA PHE A 76 7.02 2.17 5.75
C PHE A 76 8.30 2.85 5.32
N ASP A 77 8.65 2.76 4.03
CA ASP A 77 9.87 3.37 3.53
C ASP A 77 9.85 4.89 3.68
N LEU A 78 8.75 5.50 3.28
CA LEU A 78 8.63 6.96 3.34
C LEU A 78 8.56 7.46 4.77
N GLU A 79 7.85 6.73 5.61
CA GLU A 79 7.72 7.10 7.02
C GLU A 79 9.08 7.00 7.74
N ALA A 80 9.84 5.94 7.44
CA ALA A 80 11.16 5.78 8.02
C ALA A 80 12.09 6.92 7.60
N ARG A 81 12.01 7.34 6.33
CA ARG A 81 12.81 8.45 5.85
C ARG A 81 12.39 9.76 6.52
N ARG A 82 11.10 9.97 6.68
CA ARG A 82 10.60 11.17 7.34
C ARG A 82 11.07 11.23 8.79
N GLU A 83 11.01 10.10 9.49
CA GLU A 83 11.46 10.04 10.89
C GLU A 83 12.95 10.30 11.00
N ALA A 84 13.74 9.73 10.08
CA ALA A 84 15.18 9.94 10.08
C ALA A 84 15.53 11.41 9.88
N LEU A 85 14.77 12.09 9.00
CA LEU A 85 14.97 13.51 8.77
C LEU A 85 14.66 14.33 10.01
N GLU A 86 13.60 13.97 10.72
CA GLU A 86 13.24 14.69 11.94
C GLU A 86 14.27 14.49 13.03
N GLU A 87 14.77 13.27 13.16
CA GLU A 87 15.82 12.99 14.14
C GLU A 87 17.10 13.77 13.85
N ALA A 88 17.45 13.83 12.56
CA ALA A 88 18.63 14.58 12.16
C ALA A 88 18.49 16.06 12.46
N ARG A 89 17.29 16.61 12.31
CA ARG A 89 17.05 18.02 12.64
C ARG A 89 17.09 18.27 14.13
N ALA A 90 16.59 17.34 14.91
CA ALA A 90 16.55 17.48 16.35
C ALA A 90 17.92 17.34 16.98
N GLY A 91 18.77 16.55 16.34
CA GLY A 91 20.12 16.33 16.81
C GLY A 91 21.03 17.44 16.41
#